data_10768489e12a5b4f71a4f56411b6cd57
#
_entry.id   10768489e12a5b4f71a4f56411b6cd57
#
_cell.length_a   1.000
_cell.length_b   1.000
_cell.length_c   1.000
_cell.angle_alpha   90.00
_cell.angle_beta   90.00
_cell.angle_gamma   90.00
#
_symmetry.space_group_name_H-M   'P 1'
#
loop_
_entity.id
_entity.type
_entity.pdbx_description
1 polymer ?
#
loop_
_entity_poly.entity_id
_entity_poly.type
_entity_poly.pdbx_seq_one_letter_code
_entity_poly.pdbx_strand_id
1 'polypeptide(L)'
;MLILVAIEEELKRSELPDHEIEYIGVGKVNAVFNTLNAIEKYSPKQIVNFGTAGSLDENKKGLVEVSSFFQRDMDASPLGFKVGQTPFEKDIEITFGREGVTCGTGDKFVTSTPILKTDIVDICLLYTS
;
A
#
# COMPACT_ATOMS: atom_id res chain seq x y z
N MET A 1 3.70 7.54 17.31
CA MET A 1 3.47 6.70 16.12
C MET A 1 2.18 7.16 15.47
N LEU A 2 2.20 7.36 14.16
CA LEU A 2 1.01 7.68 13.37
C LEU A 2 0.57 6.42 12.63
N ILE A 3 -0.70 6.07 12.71
CA ILE A 3 -1.29 4.94 11.98
C ILE A 3 -2.12 5.51 10.83
N LEU A 4 -1.81 5.09 9.62
CA LEU A 4 -2.55 5.45 8.41
C LEU A 4 -3.46 4.29 8.03
N VAL A 5 -4.71 4.59 7.77
CA VAL A 5 -5.75 3.62 7.42
C VAL A 5 -6.55 4.18 6.25
N ALA A 6 -6.95 3.36 5.31
CA ALA A 6 -7.71 3.86 4.17
C ALA A 6 -9.09 4.38 4.61
N ILE A 7 -9.84 3.59 5.35
CA ILE A 7 -11.20 3.90 5.79
C ILE A 7 -11.45 3.48 7.24
N GLU A 8 -12.40 4.12 7.90
CA GLU A 8 -12.71 3.87 9.31
C GLU A 8 -13.16 2.44 9.59
N GLU A 9 -13.77 1.77 8.62
CA GLU A 9 -14.24 0.40 8.73
C GLU A 9 -13.12 -0.62 8.94
N GLU A 10 -11.89 -0.29 8.53
CA GLU A 10 -10.72 -1.16 8.73
C GLU A 10 -10.14 -1.06 10.14
N LEU A 11 -10.19 0.12 10.75
CA LEU A 11 -9.71 0.37 12.11
C LEU A 11 -10.32 1.64 12.68
N LYS A 12 -11.12 1.51 13.73
CA LYS A 12 -11.72 2.65 14.41
C LYS A 12 -10.76 3.31 15.39
N ARG A 13 -10.81 4.63 15.51
CA ARG A 13 -10.01 5.37 16.52
C ARG A 13 -10.21 4.86 17.94
N SER A 14 -11.43 4.39 18.26
CA SER A 14 -11.76 3.84 19.58
C SER A 14 -11.05 2.53 19.93
N GLU A 15 -10.53 1.81 18.92
CA GLU A 15 -9.83 0.54 19.12
C GLU A 15 -8.38 0.74 19.55
N LEU A 16 -7.78 1.89 19.22
CA LEU A 16 -6.43 2.25 19.63
C LEU A 16 -6.38 3.72 20.12
N PRO A 17 -7.00 4.02 21.28
CA PRO A 17 -7.20 5.39 21.75
C PRO A 17 -5.88 6.14 22.07
N ASP A 18 -4.80 5.41 22.30
CA ASP A 18 -3.49 5.99 22.66
C ASP A 18 -2.62 6.30 21.42
N HIS A 19 -3.17 6.08 20.21
CA HIS A 19 -2.46 6.31 18.95
C HIS A 19 -3.20 7.31 18.07
N GLU A 20 -2.42 8.07 17.30
CA GLU A 20 -2.97 8.92 16.25
C GLU A 20 -3.31 8.06 15.02
N ILE A 21 -4.57 8.08 14.62
CA ILE A 21 -5.06 7.41 13.42
C ILE A 21 -5.55 8.47 12.44
N GLU A 22 -5.07 8.39 11.20
CA GLU A 22 -5.52 9.26 10.12
C GLU A 22 -6.07 8.43 8.97
N TYR A 23 -7.27 8.76 8.51
CA TYR A 23 -7.92 8.11 7.38
C TYR A 23 -7.51 8.80 6.10
N ILE A 24 -6.79 8.08 5.24
CA ILE A 24 -6.14 8.63 4.06
C ILE A 24 -6.95 8.44 2.77
N GLY A 25 -8.07 7.77 2.83
CA GLY A 25 -8.92 7.49 1.69
C GLY A 25 -8.44 6.32 0.84
N VAL A 26 -9.20 6.03 -0.21
CA VAL A 26 -8.92 4.94 -1.15
C VAL A 26 -8.28 5.49 -2.42
N GLY A 27 -7.34 4.75 -2.99
CA GLY A 27 -6.64 5.10 -4.22
C GLY A 27 -5.30 5.81 -3.98
N LYS A 28 -4.35 5.60 -4.88
CA LYS A 28 -2.96 6.10 -4.75
C LYS A 28 -2.88 7.61 -4.56
N VAL A 29 -3.69 8.38 -5.26
CA VAL A 29 -3.68 9.85 -5.17
C VAL A 29 -4.13 10.32 -3.79
N ASN A 30 -5.25 9.81 -3.27
CA ASN A 30 -5.74 10.13 -1.93
C ASN A 30 -4.72 9.72 -0.86
N ALA A 31 -4.15 8.54 -1.01
CA ALA A 31 -3.15 8.02 -0.10
C ALA A 31 -1.96 8.96 0.02
N VAL A 32 -1.35 9.36 -1.09
CA VAL A 32 -0.18 10.26 -1.10
C VAL A 32 -0.55 11.62 -0.54
N PHE A 33 -1.62 12.25 -1.02
CA PHE A 33 -2.03 13.59 -0.61
C PHE A 33 -2.33 13.65 0.90
N ASN A 34 -3.16 12.74 1.39
CA ASN A 34 -3.57 12.74 2.80
C ASN A 34 -2.43 12.31 3.74
N THR A 35 -1.52 11.46 3.26
CA THR A 35 -0.31 11.14 4.04
C THR A 35 0.61 12.33 4.20
N LEU A 36 0.86 13.08 3.14
CA LEU A 36 1.68 14.28 3.24
C LEU A 36 1.08 15.29 4.22
N ASN A 37 -0.25 15.49 4.16
CA ASN A 37 -0.96 16.34 5.11
C ASN A 37 -0.84 15.82 6.56
N ALA A 38 -0.94 14.50 6.76
CA ALA A 38 -0.81 13.89 8.07
C ALA A 38 0.62 14.02 8.62
N ILE A 39 1.64 13.85 7.78
CA ILE A 39 3.04 14.05 8.17
C ILE A 39 3.27 15.50 8.60
N GLU A 40 2.76 16.46 7.85
CA GLU A 40 2.87 17.88 8.20
C GLU A 40 2.17 18.20 9.52
N LYS A 41 0.96 17.66 9.71
CA LYS A 41 0.15 17.89 10.91
C LYS A 41 0.75 17.29 12.19
N TYR A 42 1.26 16.06 12.11
CA TYR A 42 1.69 15.31 13.29
C TYR A 42 3.21 15.23 13.48
N SER A 43 4.00 15.52 12.46
CA SER A 43 5.47 15.35 12.47
C SER A 43 5.91 14.03 13.10
N PRO A 44 5.37 12.88 12.66
CA PRO A 44 5.54 11.62 13.35
C PRO A 44 6.98 11.10 13.21
N LYS A 45 7.47 10.42 14.26
CA LYS A 45 8.76 9.71 14.22
C LYS A 45 8.64 8.35 13.52
N GLN A 46 7.45 7.79 13.49
CA GLN A 46 7.16 6.50 12.88
C GLN A 46 5.76 6.51 12.29
N ILE A 47 5.63 5.93 11.12
CA ILE A 47 4.36 5.74 10.42
C ILE A 47 4.14 4.24 10.23
N VAL A 48 2.92 3.80 10.50
CA VAL A 48 2.45 2.45 10.20
C VAL A 48 1.24 2.58 9.29
N ASN A 49 1.28 1.93 8.14
CA ASN A 49 0.09 1.75 7.32
C ASN A 49 -0.58 0.44 7.69
N PHE A 50 -1.87 0.49 8.01
CA PHE A 50 -2.69 -0.66 8.38
C PHE A 50 -3.93 -0.71 7.50
N GLY A 51 -4.29 -1.90 7.02
CA GLY A 51 -5.47 -2.07 6.19
C GLY A 51 -5.70 -3.52 5.80
N THR A 52 -6.70 -3.73 4.98
CA THR A 52 -7.08 -5.05 4.47
C THR A 52 -6.52 -5.27 3.07
N ALA A 53 -6.19 -6.52 2.76
CA ALA A 53 -5.68 -6.93 1.44
C ALA A 53 -6.25 -8.29 1.03
N GLY A 54 -6.36 -8.51 -0.27
CA GLY A 54 -6.72 -9.81 -0.83
C GLY A 54 -5.48 -10.70 -0.95
N SER A 55 -5.55 -11.91 -0.41
CA SER A 55 -4.46 -12.89 -0.57
C SER A 55 -4.56 -13.60 -1.92
N LEU A 56 -3.45 -13.65 -2.64
CA LEU A 56 -3.28 -14.46 -3.85
C LEU A 56 -2.56 -15.79 -3.55
N ASP A 57 -2.06 -15.94 -2.33
CA ASP A 57 -1.40 -17.15 -1.83
C ASP A 57 -2.16 -17.67 -0.61
N GLU A 58 -2.65 -18.91 -0.70
CA GLU A 58 -3.42 -19.55 0.39
C GLU A 58 -2.64 -19.67 1.70
N ASN A 59 -1.32 -19.64 1.65
CA ASN A 59 -0.43 -19.70 2.82
C ASN A 59 -0.23 -18.32 3.49
N LYS A 60 -0.69 -17.24 2.88
CA LYS A 60 -0.56 -15.88 3.39
C LYS A 60 -1.91 -15.39 3.91
N LYS A 61 -2.21 -15.68 5.16
CA LYS A 61 -3.47 -15.33 5.85
C LYS A 61 -3.21 -14.69 7.20
N GLY A 62 -4.21 -14.00 7.72
CA GLY A 62 -4.14 -13.30 8.99
C GLY A 62 -3.34 -12.00 8.89
N LEU A 63 -2.70 -11.61 9.98
CA LEU A 63 -1.87 -10.42 10.01
C LEU A 63 -0.53 -10.71 9.33
N VAL A 64 -0.23 -9.98 8.28
CA VAL A 64 1.02 -10.10 7.54
C VAL A 64 1.71 -8.74 7.44
N GLU A 65 3.04 -8.75 7.49
CA GLU A 65 3.84 -7.55 7.26
C GLU A 65 4.30 -7.51 5.82
N VAL A 66 4.07 -6.38 5.16
CA VAL A 66 4.50 -6.14 3.78
C VAL A 66 5.91 -5.60 3.78
N SER A 67 6.78 -6.21 3.01
CA SER A 67 8.18 -5.79 2.85
C SER A 67 8.45 -5.11 1.53
N SER A 68 7.67 -5.42 0.51
CA SER A 68 7.86 -4.91 -0.85
C SER A 68 6.54 -4.58 -1.52
N PHE A 69 6.53 -3.46 -2.23
CA PHE A 69 5.36 -2.98 -2.97
C PHE A 69 5.66 -2.86 -4.46
N PHE A 70 4.64 -3.17 -5.25
CA PHE A 70 4.63 -3.02 -6.70
C PHE A 70 3.37 -2.28 -7.14
N GLN A 71 3.49 -1.37 -8.09
CA GLN A 71 2.32 -0.78 -8.75
C GLN A 71 1.78 -1.76 -9.80
N ARG A 72 0.89 -2.66 -9.40
CA ARG A 72 0.38 -3.73 -10.29
C ARG A 72 -0.39 -3.24 -11.50
N ASP A 73 -0.99 -2.06 -11.41
CA ASP A 73 -1.80 -1.44 -12.47
C ASP A 73 -1.05 -0.37 -13.28
N MET A 74 0.25 -0.18 -13.02
CA MET A 74 1.11 0.64 -13.87
C MET A 74 1.51 -0.17 -15.10
N ASP A 75 0.91 0.14 -16.23
CA ASP A 75 1.19 -0.53 -17.50
C ASP A 75 1.52 0.48 -18.59
N ALA A 76 2.81 0.67 -18.80
CA ALA A 76 3.35 1.45 -19.92
C ALA A 76 4.02 0.54 -20.97
N SER A 77 3.58 -0.72 -21.07
CA SER A 77 4.11 -1.69 -22.04
C SER A 77 3.99 -1.23 -23.51
N PRO A 78 2.96 -0.46 -23.92
CA PRO A 78 2.94 0.12 -25.28
C PRO A 78 4.13 1.04 -25.59
N LEU A 79 4.77 1.59 -24.55
CA LEU A 79 5.97 2.43 -24.67
C LEU A 79 7.29 1.65 -24.45
N GLY A 80 7.20 0.32 -24.29
CA GLY A 80 8.35 -0.56 -24.12
C GLY A 80 8.79 -0.75 -22.65
N PHE A 81 8.02 -0.30 -21.68
CA PHE A 81 8.31 -0.50 -20.25
C PHE A 81 7.67 -1.80 -19.75
N LYS A 82 8.23 -2.36 -18.66
CA LYS A 82 7.65 -3.54 -18.01
C LYS A 82 6.38 -3.17 -17.22
N VAL A 83 5.45 -4.10 -17.10
CA VAL A 83 4.30 -3.93 -16.19
C VAL A 83 4.80 -3.73 -14.76
N GLY A 84 4.26 -2.73 -14.07
CA GLY A 84 4.71 -2.29 -12.76
C GLY A 84 5.81 -1.23 -12.78
N GLN A 85 6.42 -0.99 -13.92
CA GLN A 85 7.45 0.03 -14.08
C GLN A 85 6.83 1.37 -14.45
N THR A 86 7.08 2.38 -13.60
CA THR A 86 6.82 3.78 -13.95
C THR A 86 7.80 4.21 -15.05
N PRO A 87 7.32 4.80 -16.16
CA PRO A 87 8.21 5.25 -17.22
C PRO A 87 9.35 6.14 -16.70
N PHE A 88 10.56 5.85 -17.18
CA PHE A 88 11.82 6.52 -16.83
C PHE A 88 12.35 6.25 -15.42
N GLU A 89 11.62 5.52 -14.57
CA GLU A 89 12.12 5.02 -13.30
C GLU A 89 12.85 3.69 -13.48
N LYS A 90 13.88 3.45 -12.66
CA LYS A 90 14.69 2.23 -12.73
C LYS A 90 14.06 1.09 -11.94
N ASP A 91 13.50 1.42 -10.80
CA ASP A 91 13.00 0.43 -9.86
C ASP A 91 11.50 0.18 -10.07
N ILE A 92 11.13 -1.09 -10.12
CA ILE A 92 9.74 -1.55 -10.19
C ILE A 92 9.22 -1.81 -8.77
N GLU A 93 10.12 -2.22 -7.89
CA GLU A 93 9.85 -2.61 -6.51
C GLU A 93 10.26 -1.51 -5.55
N ILE A 94 9.40 -1.23 -4.59
CA ILE A 94 9.72 -0.42 -3.41
C ILE A 94 9.83 -1.37 -2.23
N THR A 95 11.03 -1.47 -1.65
CA THR A 95 11.32 -2.38 -0.54
C THR A 95 11.75 -1.65 0.71
N PHE A 96 11.34 -2.19 1.86
CA PHE A 96 11.75 -1.69 3.18
C PHE A 96 12.95 -2.43 3.77
N GLY A 97 13.56 -3.35 3.02
CA GLY A 97 14.78 -4.05 3.41
C GLY A 97 14.62 -5.03 4.57
N ARG A 98 13.41 -5.55 4.81
CA ARG A 98 13.09 -6.53 5.85
C ARG A 98 12.29 -7.69 5.28
N GLU A 99 12.20 -8.80 6.01
CA GLU A 99 11.37 -9.93 5.60
C GLU A 99 9.88 -9.59 5.69
N GLY A 100 9.09 -10.10 4.75
CA GLY A 100 7.66 -9.90 4.69
C GLY A 100 7.08 -10.37 3.37
N VAL A 101 5.79 -10.13 3.18
CA VAL A 101 5.11 -10.47 1.93
C VAL A 101 5.25 -9.36 0.89
N THR A 102 5.06 -9.71 -0.38
CA THR A 102 4.97 -8.75 -1.47
C THR A 102 3.53 -8.32 -1.71
N CYS A 103 3.31 -7.03 -1.96
CA CYS A 103 1.99 -6.47 -2.22
C CYS A 103 1.94 -5.77 -3.58
N GLY A 104 0.95 -6.12 -4.38
CA GLY A 104 0.59 -5.41 -5.60
C GLY A 104 -0.49 -4.38 -5.30
N THR A 105 -0.13 -3.10 -5.26
CA THR A 105 -1.08 -2.00 -5.04
C THR A 105 -1.58 -1.40 -6.34
N GLY A 106 -2.79 -0.88 -6.35
CA GLY A 106 -3.40 -0.24 -7.50
C GLY A 106 -4.68 0.50 -7.15
N ASP A 107 -5.31 1.13 -8.17
CA ASP A 107 -6.55 1.89 -8.02
C ASP A 107 -7.80 1.09 -8.40
N LYS A 108 -7.63 -0.18 -8.79
CA LYS A 108 -8.71 -1.06 -9.24
C LYS A 108 -8.81 -2.32 -8.40
N PHE A 109 -10.03 -2.81 -8.22
CA PHE A 109 -10.24 -4.15 -7.67
C PHE A 109 -9.62 -5.23 -8.58
N VAL A 110 -9.06 -6.24 -7.94
CA VAL A 110 -8.54 -7.42 -8.64
C VAL A 110 -9.69 -8.39 -8.88
N THR A 111 -10.10 -8.51 -10.13
CA THR A 111 -11.19 -9.40 -10.58
C THR A 111 -10.69 -10.63 -11.35
N SER A 112 -9.40 -10.66 -11.65
CA SER A 112 -8.71 -11.76 -12.34
C SER A 112 -7.26 -11.81 -11.89
N THR A 113 -6.55 -12.89 -12.21
CA THR A 113 -5.13 -13.03 -11.86
C THR A 113 -4.32 -11.88 -12.46
N PRO A 114 -3.62 -11.07 -11.63
CA PRO A 114 -2.79 -10.00 -12.13
C PRO A 114 -1.61 -10.49 -12.97
N ILE A 115 -1.19 -9.70 -13.96
CA ILE A 115 0.02 -9.98 -14.76
C ILE A 115 1.26 -9.96 -13.85
N LEU A 116 1.35 -8.96 -12.99
CA LEU A 116 2.39 -8.86 -11.97
C LEU A 116 1.99 -9.68 -10.74
N LYS A 117 2.74 -10.74 -10.47
CA LYS A 117 2.45 -11.66 -9.35
C LYS A 117 3.05 -11.14 -8.06
N THR A 118 2.20 -11.04 -7.04
CA THR A 118 2.57 -10.71 -5.66
C THR A 118 1.83 -11.64 -4.69
N ASP A 119 2.24 -11.69 -3.44
CA ASP A 119 1.59 -12.54 -2.43
C ASP A 119 0.18 -12.05 -2.10
N ILE A 120 0.03 -10.74 -1.99
CA ILE A 120 -1.23 -10.08 -1.71
C ILE A 120 -1.47 -8.90 -2.66
N VAL A 121 -2.71 -8.46 -2.75
CA VAL A 121 -3.11 -7.28 -3.52
C VAL A 121 -4.01 -6.37 -2.69
N ASP A 122 -3.89 -5.07 -2.91
CA ASP A 122 -4.80 -4.11 -2.32
C ASP A 122 -5.20 -2.99 -3.28
N ILE A 123 -6.12 -2.15 -2.81
CA ILE A 123 -6.45 -0.87 -3.42
C ILE A 123 -5.95 0.19 -2.47
N CYS A 124 -4.97 0.96 -2.92
CA CYS A 124 -4.43 2.05 -2.15
C CYS A 124 -3.45 1.62 -1.07
N LEU A 125 -2.24 1.41 -1.44
CA LEU A 125 -1.18 1.46 -0.46
C LEU A 125 -0.26 2.64 -0.63
N LEU A 126 0.09 3.12 0.53
CA LEU A 126 1.07 4.13 0.71
C LEU A 126 2.45 3.59 0.52
N TYR A 127 3.19 4.23 -0.32
CA TYR A 127 4.63 4.14 -0.29
C TYR A 127 5.15 5.02 0.85
N THR A 128 5.27 4.48 2.04
CA THR A 128 5.99 5.15 3.13
C THR A 128 7.32 4.47 3.34
N SER A 129 8.34 5.17 3.03
CA SER A 129 9.70 4.89 3.46
C SER A 129 9.89 5.35 4.90
#